data_6a7f08f65fdf5bf214a6ca3e108ece19
#
_entry.id   6a7f08f65fdf5bf214a6ca3e108ece19
#
_cell.length_a   1.000
_cell.length_b   1.000
_cell.length_c   1.000
_cell.angle_alpha   90.00
_cell.angle_beta   90.00
_cell.angle_gamma   90.00
#
_symmetry.space_group_name_H-M   'P 1'
#
loop_
_entity.id
_entity.type
_entity.pdbx_description
1 polymer ?
#
loop_
_entity_poly.entity_id
_entity_poly.type
_entity_poly.pdbx_seq_one_letter_code
_entity_poly.pdbx_strand_id
1 'polypeptide(L)'
;PADWNTRNVIRTWANNKLRMEDLQGQEHIKLATDYQKSQLNLGHIVDSNRNKRGENGEGFELRTDGWGAVRAGKGILVSAQNQDANGKVLDMDDAIAQIEQALSLAKSLNKAAQTANNHNTDEETQRGRLKEALKDLKEAGLIQTAPAGIATATEQSQLHTANENIHLVSGNHTDISAGQSLTAHAAESLNLFAHSSGIKVQANQGKVEVQAQNDELQLNALKDATLTSSAGKITIAAKEEILITCKGAYIKLSNGEVEIGSPKVVRVRA
;
A
#
# COMPACT_ATOMS: atom_id res chain seq x y z
N PRO A 1 14.39 -48.45 28.96
CA PRO A 1 15.42 -47.84 28.11
C PRO A 1 15.37 -46.37 28.41
N ALA A 2 16.50 -45.80 28.80
CA ALA A 2 16.52 -44.39 29.15
C ALA A 2 16.35 -43.59 27.83
N ASP A 3 15.46 -42.59 27.81
CA ASP A 3 15.15 -41.66 26.70
C ASP A 3 16.37 -40.86 26.22
N TRP A 4 17.57 -41.18 26.71
CA TRP A 4 18.87 -40.57 26.48
C TRP A 4 19.62 -41.12 25.25
N ASN A 5 19.24 -42.32 24.81
CA ASN A 5 19.98 -42.99 23.72
C ASN A 5 19.61 -42.47 22.34
N THR A 6 18.63 -41.61 22.23
CA THR A 6 18.21 -40.98 20.98
C THR A 6 18.92 -39.65 20.70
N ARG A 7 19.67 -39.14 21.70
CA ARG A 7 20.26 -37.80 21.67
C ARG A 7 21.77 -37.82 21.43
N ASN A 8 22.21 -37.19 20.36
CA ASN A 8 23.58 -36.92 20.03
C ASN A 8 23.94 -35.46 20.32
N VAL A 9 25.03 -35.18 21.07
CA VAL A 9 25.41 -33.82 21.45
C VAL A 9 26.92 -33.64 21.33
N ILE A 10 27.31 -32.65 20.54
CA ILE A 10 28.67 -32.09 20.54
C ILE A 10 28.61 -30.76 21.27
N ARG A 11 29.40 -30.58 22.30
CA ARG A 11 29.50 -29.37 23.09
C ARG A 11 30.92 -28.96 23.33
N THR A 12 31.22 -27.67 23.09
CA THR A 12 32.53 -27.10 23.39
C THR A 12 32.59 -26.57 24.82
N TRP A 13 33.81 -26.24 25.29
CA TRP A 13 34.02 -25.61 26.60
C TRP A 13 33.23 -24.29 26.77
N ALA A 14 33.18 -23.47 25.71
CA ALA A 14 32.40 -22.21 25.68
C ALA A 14 30.93 -22.42 25.47
N ASN A 15 30.42 -23.65 25.60
CA ASN A 15 29.01 -24.02 25.50
C ASN A 15 28.39 -23.88 24.10
N ASN A 16 29.20 -23.80 23.04
CA ASN A 16 28.68 -23.95 21.68
C ASN A 16 28.22 -25.41 21.51
N LYS A 17 27.08 -25.57 20.84
CA LYS A 17 26.38 -26.85 20.85
C LYS A 17 25.76 -27.20 19.50
N LEU A 18 26.03 -28.44 19.04
CA LEU A 18 25.26 -29.15 18.05
C LEU A 18 24.52 -30.28 18.75
N ARG A 19 23.21 -30.32 18.65
CA ARG A 19 22.35 -31.37 19.20
C ARG A 19 21.47 -31.95 18.12
N MET A 20 21.40 -33.27 18.05
CA MET A 20 20.46 -34.01 17.24
C MET A 20 19.65 -34.92 18.18
N GLU A 21 18.35 -34.94 18.01
CA GLU A 21 17.39 -35.76 18.76
C GLU A 21 16.62 -36.62 17.77
N ASP A 22 16.66 -37.93 17.97
CA ASP A 22 16.01 -38.93 17.10
C ASP A 22 14.80 -39.60 17.79
N LEU A 23 14.33 -39.03 18.91
CA LEU A 23 13.13 -39.53 19.59
C LEU A 23 11.92 -39.33 18.68
N GLN A 24 11.23 -40.41 18.34
CA GLN A 24 10.09 -40.41 17.43
C GLN A 24 9.02 -39.38 17.86
N GLY A 25 8.62 -38.49 16.93
CA GLY A 25 7.68 -37.39 17.12
C GLY A 25 8.27 -36.20 17.90
N GLN A 26 9.59 -36.18 18.16
CA GLN A 26 10.30 -35.07 18.77
C GLN A 26 11.67 -34.84 18.12
N GLU A 27 11.82 -35.29 16.90
CA GLU A 27 13.05 -35.18 16.14
C GLU A 27 13.41 -33.70 15.95
N HIS A 28 14.65 -33.32 16.25
CA HIS A 28 15.10 -31.95 16.05
C HIS A 28 16.62 -31.82 15.96
N ILE A 29 17.04 -30.77 15.26
CA ILE A 29 18.44 -30.34 15.22
C ILE A 29 18.54 -28.95 15.84
N LYS A 30 19.50 -28.75 16.74
CA LYS A 30 19.83 -27.46 17.32
C LYS A 30 21.30 -27.15 17.17
N LEU A 31 21.61 -26.06 16.47
CA LEU A 31 22.91 -25.41 16.44
C LEU A 31 22.85 -24.12 17.27
N ALA A 32 23.66 -24.00 18.30
CA ALA A 32 23.56 -22.88 19.22
C ALA A 32 24.91 -22.48 19.83
N THR A 33 25.03 -21.17 20.12
CA THR A 33 26.08 -20.65 21.02
C THR A 33 25.40 -20.01 22.25
N ASP A 34 26.06 -20.12 23.40
CA ASP A 34 25.54 -19.52 24.65
C ASP A 34 25.76 -17.99 24.67
N TYR A 35 26.80 -17.51 23.98
CA TYR A 35 27.03 -16.09 23.80
C TYR A 35 25.96 -15.48 22.89
N GLN A 36 25.27 -14.42 23.36
CA GLN A 36 24.18 -13.76 22.68
C GLN A 36 23.06 -14.70 22.21
N LYS A 37 22.97 -15.91 22.75
CA LYS A 37 21.90 -16.89 22.51
C LYS A 37 21.58 -17.15 21.03
N SER A 38 22.57 -17.01 20.15
CA SER A 38 22.39 -17.29 18.72
C SER A 38 22.12 -18.77 18.49
N GLN A 39 21.03 -19.09 17.77
CA GLN A 39 20.64 -20.47 17.55
C GLN A 39 19.81 -20.66 16.27
N LEU A 40 19.98 -21.85 15.68
CA LEU A 40 19.13 -22.40 14.65
C LEU A 40 18.51 -23.67 15.22
N ASN A 41 17.17 -23.72 15.30
CA ASN A 41 16.40 -24.87 15.67
C ASN A 41 15.61 -25.36 14.45
N LEU A 42 15.63 -26.68 14.19
CA LEU A 42 14.92 -27.35 13.10
C LEU A 42 14.14 -28.52 13.63
N GLY A 43 12.91 -28.73 13.16
CA GLY A 43 12.03 -29.85 13.54
C GLY A 43 11.17 -29.52 14.77
N HIS A 44 11.12 -30.41 15.75
CA HIS A 44 10.34 -30.19 16.96
C HIS A 44 10.95 -29.09 17.83
N ILE A 45 10.32 -27.92 17.86
CA ILE A 45 10.77 -26.74 18.59
C ILE A 45 10.41 -26.89 20.06
N VAL A 46 11.40 -27.10 20.91
CA VAL A 46 11.23 -27.21 22.35
C VAL A 46 11.50 -25.86 23.00
N ASP A 47 10.55 -25.36 23.79
CA ASP A 47 10.73 -24.18 24.61
C ASP A 47 11.96 -24.31 25.53
N SER A 48 12.69 -23.22 25.78
CA SER A 48 13.94 -23.19 26.52
C SER A 48 13.82 -23.61 27.99
N ASN A 49 12.61 -23.61 28.53
CA ASN A 49 12.32 -24.15 29.87
C ASN A 49 12.27 -25.66 29.82
N ARG A 50 13.32 -26.29 30.37
CA ARG A 50 13.57 -27.74 30.40
C ARG A 50 12.41 -28.64 30.83
N ASN A 51 11.31 -28.08 31.35
CA ASN A 51 10.22 -28.83 31.99
C ASN A 51 8.86 -28.65 31.30
N LYS A 52 8.77 -27.88 30.22
CA LYS A 52 7.53 -27.81 29.45
C LYS A 52 7.81 -28.30 28.03
N ARG A 53 7.42 -29.53 27.74
CA ARG A 53 7.15 -29.99 26.38
C ARG A 53 5.99 -29.12 25.86
N GLY A 54 6.32 -27.96 25.29
CA GLY A 54 5.32 -27.05 24.77
C GLY A 54 4.76 -27.62 23.49
N GLU A 55 3.48 -27.43 23.27
CA GLU A 55 2.76 -27.66 22.00
C GLU A 55 3.20 -26.67 20.90
N ASN A 56 4.45 -26.20 20.93
CA ASN A 56 4.91 -25.03 20.16
C ASN A 56 5.30 -25.32 18.72
N GLY A 57 4.87 -26.43 18.22
CA GLY A 57 4.90 -26.62 16.78
C GLY A 57 6.21 -27.17 16.22
N GLU A 58 6.09 -27.61 15.00
CA GLU A 58 7.17 -28.11 14.16
C GLU A 58 7.57 -27.01 13.20
N GLY A 59 8.84 -26.95 12.82
CA GLY A 59 9.32 -25.98 11.87
C GLY A 59 10.77 -25.55 12.06
N PHE A 60 11.07 -24.27 11.90
CA PHE A 60 12.39 -23.72 12.18
C PHE A 60 12.34 -22.41 12.96
N GLU A 61 13.36 -22.16 13.75
CA GLU A 61 13.61 -20.87 14.41
C GLU A 61 15.05 -20.47 14.21
N LEU A 62 15.29 -19.25 13.67
CA LEU A 62 16.57 -18.57 13.68
C LEU A 62 16.49 -17.40 14.65
N ARG A 63 17.28 -17.46 15.75
CA ARG A 63 17.19 -16.50 16.85
C ARG A 63 18.57 -16.03 17.31
N THR A 64 18.65 -14.77 17.75
CA THR A 64 19.80 -14.20 18.48
C THR A 64 19.33 -13.07 19.40
N ASP A 65 20.01 -12.88 20.54
CA ASP A 65 19.86 -11.67 21.37
C ASP A 65 20.83 -10.54 20.92
N GLY A 66 21.71 -10.84 19.95
CA GLY A 66 22.62 -9.88 19.32
C GLY A 66 22.12 -9.37 17.97
N TRP A 67 23.04 -9.03 17.09
CA TRP A 67 22.73 -8.52 15.75
C TRP A 67 22.40 -9.65 14.78
N GLY A 68 21.37 -9.46 13.95
CA GLY A 68 20.99 -10.37 12.88
C GLY A 68 21.06 -9.71 11.51
N ALA A 69 21.47 -10.45 10.47
CA ALA A 69 21.38 -10.01 9.08
C ALA A 69 21.05 -11.19 8.16
N VAL A 70 20.13 -10.97 7.22
CA VAL A 70 19.85 -11.89 6.11
C VAL A 70 20.23 -11.16 4.82
N ARG A 71 21.21 -11.68 4.07
CA ARG A 71 21.75 -11.04 2.87
C ARG A 71 21.95 -12.07 1.77
N ALA A 72 21.53 -11.72 0.56
CA ALA A 72 21.84 -12.50 -0.63
C ALA A 72 22.09 -11.56 -1.82
N GLY A 73 23.24 -11.70 -2.48
CA GLY A 73 23.68 -10.79 -3.56
C GLY A 73 22.85 -10.87 -4.84
N LYS A 74 22.08 -11.95 -5.02
CA LYS A 74 21.20 -12.15 -6.19
C LYS A 74 19.72 -11.94 -5.90
N GLY A 75 19.36 -11.60 -4.65
CA GLY A 75 17.97 -11.39 -4.22
C GLY A 75 17.51 -12.38 -3.16
N ILE A 76 16.35 -12.09 -2.55
CA ILE A 76 15.76 -12.86 -1.45
C ILE A 76 14.30 -13.09 -1.76
N LEU A 77 13.84 -14.34 -1.63
CA LEU A 77 12.44 -14.72 -1.59
C LEU A 77 12.07 -15.10 -0.14
N VAL A 78 11.05 -14.45 0.40
CA VAL A 78 10.40 -14.82 1.67
C VAL A 78 8.96 -15.22 1.36
N SER A 79 8.66 -16.51 1.48
CA SER A 79 7.36 -17.07 1.09
C SER A 79 6.75 -17.90 2.21
N ALA A 80 5.44 -17.77 2.39
CA ALA A 80 4.61 -18.66 3.21
C ALA A 80 3.79 -19.63 2.37
N GLN A 81 4.09 -19.77 1.08
CA GLN A 81 3.44 -20.71 0.18
C GLN A 81 4.03 -22.12 0.37
N ASN A 82 3.15 -23.14 0.29
CA ASN A 82 3.61 -24.52 0.26
C ASN A 82 4.36 -24.78 -1.05
N GLN A 83 5.40 -25.63 -0.94
CA GLN A 83 6.16 -26.08 -2.08
C GLN A 83 6.36 -27.59 -1.99
N ASP A 84 6.30 -28.27 -3.13
CA ASP A 84 6.64 -29.69 -3.20
C ASP A 84 8.12 -29.92 -2.89
N ALA A 85 8.42 -31.04 -2.26
CA ALA A 85 9.79 -31.40 -1.86
C ALA A 85 10.79 -31.38 -3.02
N ASN A 86 10.34 -31.60 -4.24
CA ASN A 86 11.14 -31.58 -5.47
C ASN A 86 10.97 -30.28 -6.27
N GLY A 87 10.29 -29.27 -5.72
CA GLY A 87 10.06 -27.98 -6.36
C GLY A 87 11.35 -27.16 -6.50
N LYS A 88 11.30 -26.14 -7.34
CA LYS A 88 12.43 -25.21 -7.51
C LYS A 88 12.62 -24.40 -6.25
N VAL A 89 13.87 -24.27 -5.76
CA VAL A 89 14.20 -23.51 -4.54
C VAL A 89 13.69 -22.07 -4.58
N LEU A 90 13.67 -21.43 -5.75
CA LEU A 90 13.15 -20.08 -5.97
C LEU A 90 11.93 -20.15 -6.90
N ASP A 91 10.90 -20.86 -6.48
CA ASP A 91 9.62 -20.82 -7.16
C ASP A 91 8.88 -19.52 -6.82
N MET A 92 8.67 -18.68 -7.83
CA MET A 92 8.04 -17.36 -7.71
C MET A 92 6.80 -17.23 -8.58
N ASP A 93 6.34 -18.30 -9.20
CA ASP A 93 5.27 -18.25 -10.20
C ASP A 93 3.99 -17.62 -9.62
N ASP A 94 3.59 -17.98 -8.41
CA ASP A 94 2.44 -17.38 -7.72
C ASP A 94 2.62 -15.89 -7.41
N ALA A 95 3.80 -15.50 -6.95
CA ALA A 95 4.10 -14.10 -6.66
C ALA A 95 4.09 -13.25 -7.93
N ILE A 96 4.66 -13.75 -9.01
CA ILE A 96 4.67 -13.08 -10.32
C ILE A 96 3.24 -13.00 -10.88
N ALA A 97 2.43 -14.05 -10.76
CA ALA A 97 1.04 -14.04 -11.19
C ALA A 97 0.22 -12.97 -10.44
N GLN A 98 0.42 -12.78 -9.14
CA GLN A 98 -0.22 -11.72 -8.36
C GLN A 98 0.22 -10.33 -8.83
N ILE A 99 1.50 -10.12 -9.11
CA ILE A 99 2.02 -8.87 -9.67
C ILE A 99 1.39 -8.60 -11.04
N GLU A 100 1.26 -9.60 -11.90
CA GLU A 100 0.62 -9.48 -13.22
C GLU A 100 -0.84 -9.06 -13.12
N GLN A 101 -1.61 -9.65 -12.20
CA GLN A 101 -2.99 -9.26 -11.96
C GLN A 101 -3.10 -7.80 -11.50
N ALA A 102 -2.24 -7.38 -10.56
CA ALA A 102 -2.19 -6.00 -10.10
C ALA A 102 -1.86 -5.01 -11.23
N LEU A 103 -0.90 -5.35 -12.09
CA LEU A 103 -0.55 -4.54 -13.26
C LEU A 103 -1.70 -4.43 -14.27
N SER A 104 -2.40 -5.53 -14.54
CA SER A 104 -3.56 -5.55 -15.42
C SER A 104 -4.69 -4.66 -14.91
N LEU A 105 -5.01 -4.73 -13.61
CA LEU A 105 -5.98 -3.85 -12.96
C LEU A 105 -5.57 -2.37 -13.08
N ALA A 106 -4.35 -2.05 -12.72
CA ALA A 106 -3.84 -0.68 -12.81
C ALA A 106 -3.90 -0.14 -14.25
N LYS A 107 -3.57 -0.95 -15.25
CA LYS A 107 -3.69 -0.59 -16.67
C LYS A 107 -5.13 -0.29 -17.09
N SER A 108 -6.09 -1.10 -16.66
CA SER A 108 -7.51 -0.88 -16.96
C SER A 108 -8.04 0.42 -16.37
N LEU A 109 -7.67 0.74 -15.12
CA LEU A 109 -8.05 1.98 -14.46
C LEU A 109 -7.38 3.21 -15.09
N ASN A 110 -6.11 3.11 -15.48
CA ASN A 110 -5.42 4.18 -16.22
C ASN A 110 -6.11 4.47 -17.54
N LYS A 111 -6.49 3.45 -18.31
CA LYS A 111 -7.21 3.62 -19.57
C LYS A 111 -8.56 4.32 -19.36
N ALA A 112 -9.29 3.97 -18.30
CA ALA A 112 -10.55 4.64 -17.97
C ALA A 112 -10.31 6.13 -17.61
N ALA A 113 -9.28 6.44 -16.82
CA ALA A 113 -8.90 7.80 -16.46
C ALA A 113 -8.49 8.64 -17.70
N GLN A 114 -7.70 8.09 -18.61
CA GLN A 114 -7.32 8.74 -19.87
C GLN A 114 -8.55 9.04 -20.75
N THR A 115 -9.49 8.12 -20.84
CA THR A 115 -10.74 8.33 -21.58
C THR A 115 -11.58 9.48 -21.00
N ALA A 116 -11.44 9.73 -19.70
CA ALA A 116 -12.07 10.84 -19.00
C ALA A 116 -11.25 12.15 -19.01
N ASN A 117 -10.24 12.26 -19.88
CA ASN A 117 -9.28 13.40 -19.96
C ASN A 117 -8.50 13.65 -18.65
N ASN A 118 -8.39 12.64 -17.78
CA ASN A 118 -7.50 12.70 -16.65
C ASN A 118 -6.12 12.23 -17.12
N HIS A 119 -5.15 13.17 -17.22
CA HIS A 119 -3.81 12.86 -17.68
C HIS A 119 -3.12 11.90 -16.74
N ASN A 120 -2.60 10.81 -17.29
CA ASN A 120 -1.76 9.90 -16.56
C ASN A 120 -0.40 9.76 -17.24
N THR A 121 0.64 9.73 -16.40
CA THR A 121 2.03 9.63 -16.80
C THR A 121 2.39 8.21 -17.25
N ASP A 122 3.61 8.00 -17.71
CA ASP A 122 4.21 6.78 -18.29
C ASP A 122 4.38 5.61 -17.28
N GLU A 123 3.42 5.48 -16.37
CA GLU A 123 3.42 4.51 -15.25
C GLU A 123 3.41 3.05 -15.72
N GLU A 124 2.84 2.77 -16.90
CA GLU A 124 2.76 1.42 -17.43
C GLU A 124 4.14 0.84 -17.75
N THR A 125 5.01 1.66 -18.36
CA THR A 125 6.39 1.27 -18.69
C THR A 125 7.21 1.02 -17.42
N GLN A 126 7.06 1.84 -16.39
CA GLN A 126 7.79 1.72 -15.14
C GLN A 126 7.38 0.47 -14.34
N ARG A 127 6.07 0.18 -14.27
CA ARG A 127 5.56 -1.04 -13.62
C ARG A 127 6.02 -2.30 -14.34
N GLY A 128 6.05 -2.27 -15.68
CA GLY A 128 6.58 -3.37 -16.50
C GLY A 128 8.05 -3.66 -16.22
N ARG A 129 8.88 -2.64 -16.07
CA ARG A 129 10.31 -2.78 -15.70
C ARG A 129 10.48 -3.44 -14.34
N LEU A 130 9.74 -3.01 -13.33
CA LEU A 130 9.80 -3.61 -11.99
C LEU A 130 9.45 -5.11 -12.03
N LYS A 131 8.38 -5.49 -12.76
CA LYS A 131 8.02 -6.90 -12.94
C LYS A 131 9.15 -7.69 -13.59
N GLU A 132 9.73 -7.21 -14.68
CA GLU A 132 10.81 -7.91 -15.39
C GLU A 132 12.09 -8.04 -14.55
N ALA A 133 12.40 -7.05 -13.71
CA ALA A 133 13.52 -7.11 -12.79
C ALA A 133 13.32 -8.17 -11.69
N LEU A 134 12.10 -8.28 -11.16
CA LEU A 134 11.76 -9.22 -10.09
C LEU A 134 11.55 -10.64 -10.61
N LYS A 135 11.15 -10.82 -11.87
CA LYS A 135 10.94 -12.13 -12.46
C LYS A 135 12.22 -12.95 -12.46
N ASP A 136 12.18 -14.14 -11.84
CA ASP A 136 13.33 -15.03 -11.67
C ASP A 136 14.52 -14.36 -10.94
N LEU A 137 14.28 -13.27 -10.20
CA LEU A 137 15.31 -12.42 -9.58
C LEU A 137 16.44 -12.09 -10.57
N LYS A 138 16.09 -11.64 -11.77
CA LYS A 138 17.05 -11.18 -12.78
C LYS A 138 17.96 -10.07 -12.23
N GLU A 139 17.39 -9.23 -11.37
CA GLU A 139 18.10 -8.23 -10.59
C GLU A 139 17.92 -8.51 -9.10
N ALA A 140 18.83 -8.00 -8.26
CA ALA A 140 18.81 -8.24 -6.83
C ALA A 140 17.59 -7.55 -6.18
N GLY A 141 16.52 -8.30 -5.94
CA GLY A 141 15.28 -7.84 -5.35
C GLY A 141 14.90 -8.58 -4.08
N LEU A 142 13.93 -8.05 -3.35
CA LEU A 142 13.26 -8.73 -2.23
C LEU A 142 11.80 -8.94 -2.60
N ILE A 143 11.37 -10.20 -2.61
CA ILE A 143 9.97 -10.59 -2.81
C ILE A 143 9.43 -11.17 -1.51
N GLN A 144 8.28 -10.66 -1.06
CA GLN A 144 7.52 -11.19 0.07
C GLN A 144 6.15 -11.63 -0.42
N THR A 145 5.77 -12.88 -0.15
CA THR A 145 4.49 -13.43 -0.59
C THR A 145 3.88 -14.36 0.45
N ALA A 146 2.56 -14.31 0.60
CA ALA A 146 1.82 -15.20 1.48
C ALA A 146 0.36 -15.34 1.00
N PRO A 147 -0.23 -16.56 0.97
CA PRO A 147 -1.59 -16.77 0.48
C PRO A 147 -2.66 -16.15 1.40
N ALA A 148 -2.42 -16.08 2.70
CA ALA A 148 -3.38 -15.54 3.67
C ALA A 148 -3.22 -14.04 3.96
N GLY A 149 -2.04 -13.46 3.70
CA GLY A 149 -1.77 -12.04 3.91
C GLY A 149 -0.42 -11.75 4.55
N ILE A 150 0.00 -10.49 4.47
CA ILE A 150 1.22 -9.96 5.05
C ILE A 150 0.83 -8.79 5.96
N ALA A 151 1.25 -8.81 7.22
CA ALA A 151 1.09 -7.73 8.17
C ALA A 151 2.44 -7.18 8.58
N THR A 152 2.56 -5.85 8.56
CA THR A 152 3.72 -5.12 9.11
C THR A 152 3.25 -4.21 10.22
N ALA A 153 3.84 -4.31 11.40
CA ALA A 153 3.47 -3.52 12.57
C ALA A 153 4.70 -3.02 13.32
N THR A 154 4.59 -1.85 13.92
CA THR A 154 5.61 -1.26 14.79
C THR A 154 4.94 -0.43 15.87
N GLU A 155 5.55 -0.36 17.04
CA GLU A 155 5.09 0.50 18.15
C GLU A 155 5.42 1.99 17.93
N GLN A 156 6.26 2.31 16.98
CA GLN A 156 6.71 3.69 16.73
C GLN A 156 6.40 4.13 15.30
N SER A 157 7.40 4.30 14.48
CA SER A 157 7.26 4.85 13.13
C SER A 157 7.57 3.83 12.06
N GLN A 158 6.86 3.90 10.95
CA GLN A 158 7.13 3.14 9.74
C GLN A 158 7.39 4.09 8.59
N LEU A 159 8.49 3.86 7.85
CA LEU A 159 8.87 4.64 6.68
C LEU A 159 8.89 3.74 5.45
N HIS A 160 8.17 4.15 4.41
CA HIS A 160 8.26 3.58 3.08
C HIS A 160 8.87 4.62 2.13
N THR A 161 10.00 4.31 1.52
CA THR A 161 10.68 5.21 0.59
C THR A 161 11.21 4.45 -0.62
N ALA A 162 11.20 5.09 -1.77
CA ALA A 162 11.83 4.62 -3.00
C ALA A 162 12.41 5.82 -3.75
N ASN A 163 13.56 5.64 -4.40
CA ASN A 163 14.16 6.69 -5.22
C ASN A 163 13.36 6.96 -6.51
N GLU A 164 12.61 5.96 -6.98
CA GLU A 164 11.81 6.08 -8.19
C GLU A 164 10.31 6.09 -7.85
N ASN A 165 9.69 4.92 -7.62
CA ASN A 165 8.24 4.82 -7.55
C ASN A 165 7.78 3.94 -6.39
N ILE A 166 6.64 4.30 -5.79
CA ILE A 166 5.86 3.45 -4.89
C ILE A 166 4.51 3.18 -5.57
N HIS A 167 4.20 1.91 -5.85
CA HIS A 167 2.94 1.47 -6.42
C HIS A 167 2.11 0.73 -5.38
N LEU A 168 0.93 1.25 -5.06
CA LEU A 168 -0.05 0.59 -4.20
C LEU A 168 -1.24 0.16 -5.07
N VAL A 169 -1.46 -1.14 -5.21
CA VAL A 169 -2.54 -1.71 -6.01
C VAL A 169 -3.29 -2.74 -5.19
N SER A 170 -4.59 -2.62 -5.10
CA SER A 170 -5.48 -3.52 -4.38
C SER A 170 -6.60 -3.99 -5.30
N GLY A 171 -6.95 -5.27 -5.25
CA GLY A 171 -8.06 -5.85 -6.02
C GLY A 171 -9.43 -5.38 -5.54
N ASN A 172 -9.56 -4.96 -4.28
CA ASN A 172 -10.83 -4.52 -3.67
C ASN A 172 -10.69 -3.12 -3.07
N HIS A 173 -10.20 -3.01 -1.85
CA HIS A 173 -10.18 -1.77 -1.09
C HIS A 173 -8.78 -1.38 -0.66
N THR A 174 -8.51 -0.09 -0.67
CA THR A 174 -7.33 0.51 -0.03
C THR A 174 -7.85 1.54 0.97
N ASP A 175 -7.68 1.27 2.28
CA ASP A 175 -8.10 2.15 3.36
C ASP A 175 -6.87 2.85 3.95
N ILE A 176 -6.94 4.17 4.05
CA ILE A 176 -5.93 4.99 4.70
C ILE A 176 -6.58 5.76 5.84
N SER A 177 -6.19 5.46 7.08
CA SER A 177 -6.75 6.08 8.28
C SER A 177 -5.63 6.65 9.15
N ALA A 178 -5.80 7.87 9.63
CA ALA A 178 -4.86 8.54 10.53
C ALA A 178 -5.59 9.08 11.75
N GLY A 179 -5.03 8.85 12.94
CA GLY A 179 -5.60 9.35 14.20
C GLY A 179 -5.57 10.88 14.35
N GLN A 180 -4.72 11.56 13.61
CA GLN A 180 -4.60 13.01 13.64
C GLN A 180 -4.72 13.63 12.25
N SER A 181 -3.73 13.46 11.38
CA SER A 181 -3.72 14.12 10.07
C SER A 181 -3.23 13.17 8.97
N LEU A 182 -3.82 13.30 7.80
CA LEU A 182 -3.36 12.72 6.55
C LEU A 182 -2.94 13.87 5.63
N THR A 183 -1.69 13.86 5.17
CA THR A 183 -1.15 14.89 4.29
C THR A 183 -0.62 14.27 2.99
N ALA A 184 -1.00 14.86 1.85
CA ALA A 184 -0.49 14.47 0.56
C ALA A 184 0.12 15.71 -0.15
N HIS A 185 1.37 15.60 -0.60
CA HIS A 185 2.06 16.62 -1.37
C HIS A 185 2.60 16.02 -2.67
N ALA A 186 2.45 16.74 -3.76
CA ALA A 186 3.05 16.41 -5.05
C ALA A 186 3.72 17.66 -5.63
N ALA A 187 4.88 17.50 -6.25
CA ALA A 187 5.60 18.61 -6.90
C ALA A 187 4.89 19.10 -8.17
N GLU A 188 4.24 18.19 -8.90
CA GLU A 188 3.62 18.51 -10.18
C GLU A 188 2.10 18.41 -10.13
N SER A 189 1.53 17.24 -9.85
CA SER A 189 0.09 17.05 -9.91
C SER A 189 -0.42 16.02 -8.88
N LEU A 190 -1.64 16.23 -8.40
CA LEU A 190 -2.42 15.26 -7.65
C LEU A 190 -3.71 14.96 -8.41
N ASN A 191 -3.86 13.72 -8.91
CA ASN A 191 -5.02 13.28 -9.66
C ASN A 191 -5.89 12.34 -8.84
N LEU A 192 -7.16 12.67 -8.68
CA LEU A 192 -8.16 11.82 -8.04
C LEU A 192 -9.23 11.45 -9.08
N PHE A 193 -9.38 10.16 -9.35
CA PHE A 193 -10.32 9.64 -10.32
C PHE A 193 -11.12 8.48 -9.74
N ALA A 194 -12.44 8.54 -9.84
CA ALA A 194 -13.36 7.44 -9.51
C ALA A 194 -14.17 7.06 -10.76
N HIS A 195 -14.03 5.82 -11.21
CA HIS A 195 -14.64 5.36 -12.47
C HIS A 195 -16.18 5.30 -12.42
N SER A 196 -16.79 4.92 -11.31
CA SER A 196 -18.24 4.66 -11.27
C SER A 196 -19.00 5.35 -10.16
N SER A 197 -18.55 5.32 -8.92
CA SER A 197 -19.33 5.71 -7.75
C SER A 197 -19.07 7.12 -7.23
N GLY A 198 -18.19 7.87 -7.91
CA GLY A 198 -17.91 9.28 -7.62
C GLY A 198 -16.93 9.51 -6.47
N ILE A 199 -16.69 10.78 -6.18
CA ILE A 199 -15.78 11.27 -5.15
C ILE A 199 -16.59 12.07 -4.13
N LYS A 200 -16.44 11.79 -2.83
CA LYS A 200 -17.03 12.56 -1.73
C LYS A 200 -15.94 13.28 -0.95
N VAL A 201 -16.10 14.58 -0.78
CA VAL A 201 -15.24 15.41 0.06
C VAL A 201 -16.09 16.02 1.15
N GLN A 202 -15.89 15.63 2.41
CA GLN A 202 -16.73 16.06 3.53
C GLN A 202 -15.86 16.41 4.74
N ALA A 203 -16.18 17.51 5.42
CA ALA A 203 -15.67 17.87 6.73
C ALA A 203 -16.83 17.85 7.74
N ASN A 204 -16.75 17.06 8.79
CA ASN A 204 -17.76 17.03 9.84
C ASN A 204 -17.74 18.32 10.69
N GLN A 205 -16.55 18.77 11.01
CA GLN A 205 -16.33 20.04 11.71
C GLN A 205 -15.23 20.82 11.01
N GLY A 206 -15.34 22.15 10.99
CA GLY A 206 -14.43 23.01 10.25
C GLY A 206 -14.84 23.20 8.80
N LYS A 207 -14.01 23.88 8.03
CA LYS A 207 -14.29 24.22 6.62
C LYS A 207 -13.71 23.20 5.64
N VAL A 208 -14.33 23.08 4.48
CA VAL A 208 -13.69 22.57 3.27
C VAL A 208 -13.20 23.78 2.48
N GLU A 209 -11.91 23.85 2.19
CA GLU A 209 -11.28 24.93 1.44
C GLU A 209 -10.74 24.37 0.12
N VAL A 210 -11.15 24.99 -0.99
CA VAL A 210 -10.65 24.68 -2.34
C VAL A 210 -10.15 25.98 -2.95
N GLN A 211 -8.86 26.05 -3.27
CA GLN A 211 -8.21 27.27 -3.73
C GLN A 211 -7.23 26.99 -4.85
N ALA A 212 -7.35 27.72 -5.97
CA ALA A 212 -6.29 27.89 -6.97
C ALA A 212 -5.60 29.23 -6.70
N GLN A 213 -4.31 29.20 -6.28
CA GLN A 213 -3.62 30.42 -5.84
C GLN A 213 -3.13 31.31 -7.00
N ASN A 214 -2.69 30.70 -8.09
CA ASN A 214 -2.04 31.41 -9.20
C ASN A 214 -2.68 31.12 -10.55
N ASP A 215 -3.80 30.38 -10.59
CA ASP A 215 -4.46 29.98 -11.82
C ASP A 215 -5.98 29.86 -11.60
N GLU A 216 -6.72 29.42 -12.60
CA GLU A 216 -8.17 29.29 -12.58
C GLU A 216 -8.65 28.08 -11.78
N LEU A 217 -9.85 28.20 -11.20
CA LEU A 217 -10.63 27.10 -10.64
C LEU A 217 -11.79 26.79 -11.56
N GLN A 218 -11.84 25.57 -12.12
CA GLN A 218 -12.93 25.11 -12.97
C GLN A 218 -13.79 24.07 -12.26
N LEU A 219 -15.10 24.27 -12.26
CA LEU A 219 -16.09 23.33 -11.74
C LEU A 219 -17.11 23.01 -12.85
N ASN A 220 -17.05 21.81 -13.43
CA ASN A 220 -17.87 21.40 -14.54
C ASN A 220 -18.76 20.23 -14.19
N ALA A 221 -20.03 20.28 -14.54
CA ALA A 221 -20.98 19.19 -14.42
C ALA A 221 -21.74 18.98 -15.75
N LEU A 222 -21.84 17.73 -16.20
CA LEU A 222 -22.65 17.39 -17.39
C LEU A 222 -24.15 17.58 -17.13
N LYS A 223 -24.60 17.36 -15.91
CA LYS A 223 -26.00 17.52 -15.48
C LYS A 223 -26.10 18.73 -14.56
N ASP A 224 -26.81 18.58 -13.48
CA ASP A 224 -27.08 19.68 -12.53
C ASP A 224 -25.86 19.96 -11.65
N ALA A 225 -25.59 21.23 -11.41
CA ALA A 225 -24.70 21.72 -10.38
C ALA A 225 -25.53 22.49 -9.34
N THR A 226 -25.39 22.14 -8.07
CA THR A 226 -26.13 22.77 -6.97
C THR A 226 -25.17 23.40 -5.97
N LEU A 227 -25.38 24.68 -5.67
CA LEU A 227 -24.70 25.41 -4.61
C LEU A 227 -25.72 25.91 -3.61
N THR A 228 -25.70 25.41 -2.38
CA THR A 228 -26.69 25.71 -1.34
C THR A 228 -26.01 26.07 -0.03
N SER A 229 -26.55 27.10 0.64
CA SER A 229 -26.25 27.42 2.04
C SER A 229 -27.52 27.34 2.84
N SER A 230 -27.69 26.36 3.72
CA SER A 230 -28.94 26.10 4.44
C SER A 230 -29.17 27.02 5.65
N ALA A 231 -28.11 27.61 6.20
CA ALA A 231 -28.23 28.45 7.42
C ALA A 231 -27.44 29.77 7.34
N GLY A 232 -26.80 30.04 6.21
CA GLY A 232 -25.99 31.25 6.04
C GLY A 232 -26.22 31.90 4.69
N LYS A 233 -25.20 32.56 4.18
CA LYS A 233 -25.26 33.28 2.90
C LYS A 233 -24.33 32.63 1.86
N ILE A 234 -24.62 32.86 0.59
CA ILE A 234 -23.69 32.62 -0.53
C ILE A 234 -23.18 34.00 -0.96
N THR A 235 -21.85 34.14 -1.05
CA THR A 235 -21.22 35.36 -1.56
C THR A 235 -20.47 34.99 -2.83
N ILE A 236 -20.79 35.68 -3.93
CA ILE A 236 -20.10 35.58 -5.22
C ILE A 236 -19.52 36.97 -5.48
N ALA A 237 -18.19 37.05 -5.64
CA ALA A 237 -17.51 38.32 -5.85
C ALA A 237 -16.39 38.12 -6.89
N ALA A 238 -16.26 39.06 -7.80
CA ALA A 238 -15.18 39.14 -8.76
C ALA A 238 -14.66 40.59 -8.85
N LYS A 239 -13.39 40.76 -9.22
CA LYS A 239 -12.79 42.08 -9.40
C LYS A 239 -13.32 42.77 -10.68
N GLU A 240 -13.51 42.01 -11.74
CA GLU A 240 -13.81 42.56 -13.07
C GLU A 240 -15.28 42.31 -13.46
N GLU A 241 -15.73 41.06 -13.50
CA GLU A 241 -17.04 40.72 -14.02
C GLU A 241 -17.63 39.49 -13.33
N ILE A 242 -18.96 39.49 -13.10
CA ILE A 242 -19.76 38.30 -12.81
C ILE A 242 -20.80 38.18 -13.94
N LEU A 243 -20.75 37.03 -14.64
CA LEU A 243 -21.68 36.71 -15.71
C LEU A 243 -22.48 35.45 -15.37
N ILE A 244 -23.80 35.58 -15.28
CA ILE A 244 -24.73 34.46 -15.13
C ILE A 244 -25.54 34.37 -16.42
N THR A 245 -25.37 33.25 -17.15
CA THR A 245 -25.99 33.12 -18.49
C THR A 245 -26.75 31.81 -18.65
N CYS A 246 -27.84 31.84 -19.42
CA CYS A 246 -28.59 30.65 -19.82
C CYS A 246 -29.30 30.92 -21.18
N LYS A 247 -28.99 30.13 -22.22
CA LYS A 247 -29.61 30.20 -23.56
C LYS A 247 -29.68 31.62 -24.12
N GLY A 248 -28.66 32.44 -23.92
CA GLY A 248 -28.59 33.81 -24.41
C GLY A 248 -29.26 34.87 -23.51
N ALA A 249 -29.97 34.47 -22.48
CA ALA A 249 -30.34 35.38 -21.40
C ALA A 249 -29.23 35.48 -20.37
N TYR A 250 -28.99 36.66 -19.82
CA TYR A 250 -27.87 36.88 -18.89
C TYR A 250 -28.15 37.96 -17.84
N ILE A 251 -27.44 37.86 -16.75
CA ILE A 251 -27.23 38.93 -15.76
C ILE A 251 -25.74 39.14 -15.68
N LYS A 252 -25.31 40.37 -15.94
CA LYS A 252 -23.92 40.77 -15.92
C LYS A 252 -23.73 41.89 -14.92
N LEU A 253 -22.70 41.74 -14.07
CA LEU A 253 -22.23 42.78 -13.16
C LEU A 253 -20.79 43.14 -13.57
N SER A 254 -20.58 44.37 -14.00
CA SER A 254 -19.26 44.87 -14.40
C SER A 254 -19.21 46.38 -14.28
N ASN A 255 -18.06 46.97 -13.99
CA ASN A 255 -17.83 48.40 -13.90
C ASN A 255 -18.83 49.19 -13.03
N GLY A 256 -19.38 48.55 -11.97
CA GLY A 256 -20.37 49.15 -11.09
C GLY A 256 -21.81 49.14 -11.66
N GLU A 257 -22.04 48.50 -12.78
CA GLU A 257 -23.36 48.42 -13.45
C GLU A 257 -23.90 47.00 -13.35
N VAL A 258 -25.26 46.91 -13.44
CA VAL A 258 -26.01 45.66 -13.55
C VAL A 258 -26.74 45.68 -14.89
N GLU A 259 -26.35 44.78 -15.80
CA GLU A 259 -27.02 44.62 -17.10
C GLU A 259 -27.85 43.32 -17.12
N ILE A 260 -29.08 43.40 -17.59
CA ILE A 260 -29.97 42.25 -17.76
C ILE A 260 -30.39 42.20 -19.20
N GLY A 261 -30.02 41.14 -19.91
CA GLY A 261 -30.32 40.94 -21.34
C GLY A 261 -31.08 39.63 -21.59
N SER A 262 -31.93 39.64 -22.59
CA SER A 262 -32.67 38.46 -23.06
C SER A 262 -32.98 38.56 -24.54
N PRO A 263 -32.82 37.50 -25.34
CA PRO A 263 -33.20 37.49 -26.75
C PRO A 263 -34.74 37.52 -26.93
N LYS A 264 -35.53 37.37 -25.92
CA LYS A 264 -37.01 37.36 -25.97
C LYS A 264 -37.63 38.44 -25.11
N VAL A 265 -37.87 38.17 -23.82
CA VAL A 265 -38.56 39.03 -22.89
C VAL A 265 -37.92 39.03 -21.53
N VAL A 266 -37.70 40.19 -20.95
CA VAL A 266 -37.37 40.36 -19.53
C VAL A 266 -38.70 40.63 -18.78
N ARG A 267 -39.02 39.76 -17.81
CA ARG A 267 -40.19 39.93 -16.96
C ARG A 267 -39.76 40.25 -15.54
N VAL A 268 -40.10 41.42 -15.06
CA VAL A 268 -39.98 41.82 -13.69
C VAL A 268 -41.33 41.71 -13.02
N ARG A 269 -41.48 40.93 -11.96
CA ARG A 269 -42.69 40.81 -11.16
C ARG A 269 -42.45 41.38 -9.79
N ALA A 270 -43.34 42.22 -9.34
CA ALA A 270 -43.40 42.74 -7.99
C ALA A 270 -43.97 41.66 -7.04
#